data_959ae2f196872de0163fcd7237341fed
#
_entry.id   959ae2f196872de0163fcd7237341fed
#
_cell.length_a   1.000
_cell.length_b   1.000
_cell.length_c   1.000
_cell.angle_alpha   90.00
_cell.angle_beta   90.00
_cell.angle_gamma   90.00
#
_symmetry.space_group_name_H-M   'P 1'
#
loop_
_entity.id
_entity.type
_entity.pdbx_description
1 polymer ?
#
loop_
_entity_poly.entity_id
_entity_poly.type
_entity_poly.pdbx_seq_one_letter_code
_entity_poly.pdbx_strand_id
1 'polypeptide(L)'
;EVHRCIRDPGVESKVAIPIDEIKSPSTEFITGRVTNVDVDEQVVELEDDAIEYDYVLLGIGSGTAFFGIDGLEAHAHELKSLDDARAIHAGIEEAAENASRDDPAQVIVGGAGLSGIQTAGEIAEYRDEHNAPLDVTIVEGLDEVFPGNDPELQGALRRRLEALDVEIITGKFISEADEDAVYLGGGEDDPGEELAYDVLIWTGGITGHEEVHGVGVEQDDRSHRINAEADFQTSDERVFAVGDAALVDQGEDAVAPPTAQAAWQAAEVAGENLARAVEGRPLKTWHHDNKGTVVSVGDDAVAHGVKLPGVGTLPINVFGGPAARTLKK
;
A
#
# COMPACT_ATOMS: atom_id res chain seq x y z
N GLU A 1 4.39 -5.27 4.99
CA GLU A 1 4.79 -6.66 5.32
C GLU A 1 3.65 -7.67 5.13
N VAL A 2 2.37 -7.21 4.99
CA VAL A 2 1.19 -8.08 4.81
C VAL A 2 1.33 -9.03 3.61
N HIS A 3 1.92 -8.56 2.50
CA HIS A 3 2.21 -9.38 1.31
C HIS A 3 2.92 -10.72 1.62
N ARG A 4 3.71 -10.80 2.70
CA ARG A 4 4.40 -12.04 3.08
C ARG A 4 3.44 -13.16 3.52
N CYS A 5 2.26 -12.77 4.03
CA CYS A 5 1.23 -13.73 4.43
C CYS A 5 0.54 -14.39 3.23
N ILE A 6 0.71 -13.84 2.02
CA ILE A 6 0.25 -14.46 0.77
C ILE A 6 1.01 -15.77 0.52
N ARG A 7 2.33 -15.78 0.75
CA ARG A 7 3.15 -16.98 0.60
C ARG A 7 3.04 -17.92 1.79
N ASP A 8 3.12 -17.36 3.01
CA ASP A 8 3.17 -18.14 4.26
C ASP A 8 2.31 -17.46 5.35
N PRO A 9 1.06 -17.92 5.55
CA PRO A 9 0.23 -17.44 6.66
C PRO A 9 0.88 -17.64 8.05
N GLY A 10 1.81 -18.56 8.21
CA GLY A 10 2.53 -18.77 9.47
C GLY A 10 3.39 -17.57 9.95
N VAL A 11 3.59 -16.56 9.10
CA VAL A 11 4.33 -15.34 9.49
C VAL A 11 3.43 -14.22 10.06
N GLU A 12 2.12 -14.40 10.14
CA GLU A 12 1.15 -13.40 10.61
C GLU A 12 1.54 -12.77 11.95
N SER A 13 1.93 -13.59 12.93
CA SER A 13 2.36 -13.11 14.24
C SER A 13 3.63 -12.24 14.23
N LYS A 14 4.37 -12.23 13.11
CA LYS A 14 5.53 -11.36 12.90
C LYS A 14 5.16 -10.08 12.16
N VAL A 15 4.02 -10.07 11.49
CA VAL A 15 3.51 -8.95 10.69
C VAL A 15 2.53 -8.11 11.50
N ALA A 16 1.60 -8.75 12.21
CA ALA A 16 0.62 -8.08 13.06
C ALA A 16 1.07 -8.10 14.51
N ILE A 17 1.31 -6.93 15.07
CA ILE A 17 1.66 -6.74 16.49
C ILE A 17 0.42 -6.25 17.22
N PRO A 18 -0.07 -6.97 18.27
CA PRO A 18 -1.20 -6.52 19.05
C PRO A 18 -0.96 -5.13 19.66
N ILE A 19 -1.92 -4.22 19.56
CA ILE A 19 -1.79 -2.85 20.08
C ILE A 19 -1.56 -2.85 21.58
N ASP A 20 -2.13 -3.80 22.32
CA ASP A 20 -1.92 -3.95 23.76
C ASP A 20 -0.46 -4.19 24.16
N GLU A 21 0.37 -4.72 23.26
CA GLU A 21 1.80 -4.93 23.49
C GLU A 21 2.64 -3.65 23.33
N ILE A 22 2.13 -2.67 22.58
CA ILE A 22 2.89 -1.46 22.20
C ILE A 22 2.30 -0.17 22.78
N LYS A 23 1.03 -0.15 23.19
CA LYS A 23 0.42 1.04 23.79
C LYS A 23 1.02 1.38 25.15
N SER A 24 1.03 2.67 25.51
CA SER A 24 1.42 3.07 26.86
C SER A 24 0.37 2.62 27.91
N PRO A 25 0.76 2.39 29.17
CA PRO A 25 -0.19 2.00 30.22
C PRO A 25 -1.31 3.03 30.48
N SER A 26 -1.08 4.30 30.12
CA SER A 26 -2.05 5.39 30.26
C SER A 26 -2.97 5.54 29.04
N THR A 27 -2.74 4.77 27.97
CA THR A 27 -3.55 4.82 26.75
C THR A 27 -4.67 3.80 26.85
N GLU A 28 -5.91 4.26 26.72
CA GLU A 28 -7.06 3.39 26.51
C GLU A 28 -7.07 2.91 25.06
N PHE A 29 -7.31 1.63 24.84
CA PHE A 29 -7.49 1.04 23.52
C PHE A 29 -8.94 0.58 23.38
N ILE A 30 -9.66 1.16 22.43
CA ILE A 30 -11.04 0.85 22.13
C ILE A 30 -11.08 0.17 20.76
N THR A 31 -11.63 -1.03 20.72
CA THR A 31 -11.88 -1.75 19.46
C THR A 31 -13.25 -1.38 18.94
N GLY A 32 -13.33 -0.86 17.73
CA GLY A 32 -14.58 -0.50 17.08
C GLY A 32 -14.34 -0.06 15.64
N ARG A 33 -15.35 -0.24 14.79
CA ARG A 33 -15.33 0.30 13.44
C ARG A 33 -15.77 1.76 13.50
N VAL A 34 -14.92 2.66 13.04
CA VAL A 34 -15.26 4.07 12.85
C VAL A 34 -16.20 4.18 11.65
N THR A 35 -17.31 4.87 11.82
CA THR A 35 -18.31 5.10 10.78
C THR A 35 -18.34 6.55 10.32
N ASN A 36 -17.93 7.48 11.19
CA ASN A 36 -17.87 8.91 10.88
C ASN A 36 -16.95 9.63 11.88
N VAL A 37 -16.52 10.84 11.50
CA VAL A 37 -15.90 11.80 12.42
C VAL A 37 -16.62 13.14 12.25
N ASP A 38 -17.41 13.52 13.25
CA ASP A 38 -18.09 14.80 13.28
C ASP A 38 -17.16 15.86 13.90
N VAL A 39 -16.65 16.76 13.06
CA VAL A 39 -15.69 17.80 13.50
C VAL A 39 -16.39 18.97 14.20
N ASP A 40 -17.67 19.23 13.91
CA ASP A 40 -18.44 20.30 14.51
C ASP A 40 -18.79 19.94 15.98
N GLU A 41 -19.23 18.70 16.21
CA GLU A 41 -19.58 18.18 17.54
C GLU A 41 -18.37 17.56 18.25
N GLN A 42 -17.24 17.40 17.59
CA GLN A 42 -16.00 16.79 18.10
C GLN A 42 -16.21 15.35 18.58
N VAL A 43 -16.82 14.51 17.75
CA VAL A 43 -17.16 13.13 18.06
C VAL A 43 -16.63 12.20 16.98
N VAL A 44 -15.99 11.10 17.38
CA VAL A 44 -15.72 9.93 16.53
C VAL A 44 -16.87 8.95 16.74
N GLU A 45 -17.63 8.68 15.69
CA GLU A 45 -18.74 7.73 15.71
C GLU A 45 -18.22 6.32 15.39
N LEU A 46 -18.62 5.37 16.20
CA LEU A 46 -18.41 3.94 16.00
C LEU A 46 -19.74 3.26 15.67
N GLU A 47 -19.72 2.02 15.18
CA GLU A 47 -20.95 1.27 14.91
C GLU A 47 -21.89 1.19 16.13
N ASP A 48 -21.34 1.01 17.34
CA ASP A 48 -22.09 0.78 18.56
C ASP A 48 -21.80 1.83 19.67
N ASP A 49 -20.96 2.83 19.43
CA ASP A 49 -20.51 3.80 20.44
C ASP A 49 -20.11 5.13 19.79
N ALA A 50 -19.79 6.13 20.62
CA ALA A 50 -19.29 7.43 20.18
C ALA A 50 -18.25 7.95 21.20
N ILE A 51 -17.18 8.55 20.70
CA ILE A 51 -16.06 9.04 21.51
C ILE A 51 -15.90 10.54 21.29
N GLU A 52 -16.11 11.34 22.32
CA GLU A 52 -15.81 12.77 22.30
C GLU A 52 -14.29 13.01 22.33
N TYR A 53 -13.83 14.05 21.64
CA TYR A 53 -12.41 14.42 21.62
C TYR A 53 -12.19 15.92 21.76
N ASP A 54 -11.06 16.31 22.33
CA ASP A 54 -10.52 17.68 22.24
C ASP A 54 -9.65 17.85 21.01
N TYR A 55 -8.88 16.81 20.68
CA TYR A 55 -8.04 16.69 19.49
C TYR A 55 -8.10 15.27 18.96
N VAL A 56 -8.11 15.11 17.63
CA VAL A 56 -8.09 13.79 16.97
C VAL A 56 -6.95 13.72 15.96
N LEU A 57 -6.29 12.55 15.88
CA LEU A 57 -5.31 12.23 14.84
C LEU A 57 -5.84 11.09 13.99
N LEU A 58 -6.08 11.38 12.71
CA LEU A 58 -6.54 10.43 11.71
C LEU A 58 -5.32 9.74 11.06
N GLY A 59 -5.07 8.50 11.49
CA GLY A 59 -3.97 7.66 11.01
C GLY A 59 -4.45 6.31 10.48
N ILE A 60 -5.63 6.28 9.87
CA ILE A 60 -6.34 5.08 9.44
C ILE A 60 -5.81 4.43 8.15
N GLY A 61 -4.75 4.99 7.55
CA GLY A 61 -4.22 4.49 6.28
C GLY A 61 -5.08 4.88 5.08
N SER A 62 -5.11 4.02 4.07
CA SER A 62 -5.82 4.28 2.80
C SER A 62 -6.56 3.03 2.35
N GLY A 63 -7.67 3.23 1.68
CA GLY A 63 -8.39 2.22 0.92
C GLY A 63 -7.75 1.96 -0.45
N THR A 64 -8.31 1.00 -1.18
CA THR A 64 -7.92 0.69 -2.55
C THR A 64 -8.71 1.56 -3.53
N ALA A 65 -8.02 2.18 -4.47
CA ALA A 65 -8.65 2.95 -5.53
C ALA A 65 -8.94 2.04 -6.72
N PHE A 66 -10.21 1.77 -7.01
CA PHE A 66 -10.63 1.00 -8.18
C PHE A 66 -10.89 1.89 -9.40
N PHE A 67 -10.81 3.22 -9.26
CA PHE A 67 -10.95 4.22 -10.34
C PHE A 67 -12.25 4.16 -11.14
N GLY A 68 -13.28 3.49 -10.62
CA GLY A 68 -14.53 3.27 -11.34
C GLY A 68 -14.40 2.34 -12.54
N ILE A 69 -13.35 1.51 -12.57
CA ILE A 69 -13.17 0.46 -13.59
C ILE A 69 -14.27 -0.58 -13.40
N ASP A 70 -15.06 -0.81 -14.46
CA ASP A 70 -16.24 -1.68 -14.39
C ASP A 70 -15.83 -3.11 -14.02
N GLY A 71 -16.55 -3.69 -13.05
CA GLY A 71 -16.33 -5.03 -12.51
C GLY A 71 -15.08 -5.23 -11.66
N LEU A 72 -14.10 -4.33 -11.68
CA LEU A 72 -12.80 -4.57 -11.00
C LEU A 72 -12.95 -4.75 -9.48
N GLU A 73 -13.75 -3.92 -8.82
CA GLU A 73 -14.01 -4.03 -7.36
C GLU A 73 -14.75 -5.32 -6.99
N ALA A 74 -15.61 -5.82 -7.91
CA ALA A 74 -16.39 -7.02 -7.65
C ALA A 74 -15.59 -8.31 -7.81
N HIS A 75 -14.54 -8.31 -8.63
CA HIS A 75 -13.83 -9.51 -9.04
C HIS A 75 -12.38 -9.57 -8.55
N ALA A 76 -11.76 -8.43 -8.18
CA ALA A 76 -10.38 -8.41 -7.74
C ALA A 76 -10.24 -8.51 -6.21
N HIS A 77 -9.25 -9.27 -5.77
CA HIS A 77 -8.76 -9.18 -4.40
C HIS A 77 -7.95 -7.89 -4.21
N GLU A 78 -8.19 -7.16 -3.14
CA GLU A 78 -7.31 -6.08 -2.68
C GLU A 78 -6.25 -6.61 -1.70
N LEU A 79 -5.27 -5.79 -1.32
CA LEU A 79 -4.26 -6.14 -0.32
C LEU A 79 -4.02 -4.97 0.66
N LYS A 80 -4.86 -4.88 1.69
CA LYS A 80 -4.79 -3.86 2.75
C LYS A 80 -4.71 -4.47 4.14
N SER A 81 -5.27 -5.65 4.33
CA SER A 81 -5.41 -6.34 5.61
C SER A 81 -4.79 -7.74 5.61
N LEU A 82 -4.73 -8.37 6.78
CA LEU A 82 -4.39 -9.80 6.88
C LEU A 82 -5.47 -10.70 6.27
N ASP A 83 -6.73 -10.29 6.35
CA ASP A 83 -7.83 -11.06 5.79
C ASP A 83 -7.75 -11.08 4.26
N ASP A 84 -7.34 -9.96 3.64
CA ASP A 84 -7.08 -9.91 2.20
C ASP A 84 -5.93 -10.85 1.81
N ALA A 85 -4.83 -10.82 2.57
CA ALA A 85 -3.70 -11.71 2.30
C ALA A 85 -4.06 -13.19 2.44
N ARG A 86 -4.93 -13.53 3.40
CA ARG A 86 -5.48 -14.89 3.56
C ARG A 86 -6.40 -15.26 2.40
N ALA A 87 -7.25 -14.32 1.96
CA ALA A 87 -8.13 -14.55 0.82
C ALA A 87 -7.33 -14.80 -0.46
N ILE A 88 -6.28 -13.99 -0.71
CA ILE A 88 -5.37 -14.20 -1.83
C ILE A 88 -4.67 -15.56 -1.72
N HIS A 89 -4.13 -15.90 -0.54
CA HIS A 89 -3.48 -17.19 -0.31
C HIS A 89 -4.42 -18.37 -0.62
N ALA A 90 -5.65 -18.34 -0.09
CA ALA A 90 -6.64 -19.36 -0.36
C ALA A 90 -7.02 -19.44 -1.84
N GLY A 91 -7.16 -18.29 -2.52
CA GLY A 91 -7.45 -18.24 -3.95
C GLY A 91 -6.35 -18.87 -4.80
N ILE A 92 -5.07 -18.60 -4.52
CA ILE A 92 -3.95 -19.22 -5.24
C ILE A 92 -3.80 -20.73 -4.94
N GLU A 93 -4.11 -21.17 -3.70
CA GLU A 93 -4.14 -22.60 -3.37
C GLU A 93 -5.24 -23.32 -4.16
N GLU A 94 -6.46 -22.78 -4.15
CA GLU A 94 -7.59 -23.37 -4.88
C GLU A 94 -7.34 -23.39 -6.39
N ALA A 95 -6.82 -22.31 -6.96
CA ALA A 95 -6.48 -22.25 -8.36
C ALA A 95 -5.40 -23.28 -8.73
N ALA A 96 -4.34 -23.41 -7.92
CA ALA A 96 -3.29 -24.39 -8.12
C ALA A 96 -3.77 -25.86 -8.02
N GLU A 97 -4.72 -26.16 -7.12
CA GLU A 97 -5.32 -27.49 -6.97
C GLU A 97 -6.14 -27.90 -8.21
N ASN A 98 -6.77 -26.93 -8.86
CA ASN A 98 -7.62 -27.14 -10.04
C ASN A 98 -6.83 -27.13 -11.35
N ALA A 99 -5.58 -26.66 -11.35
CA ALA A 99 -4.71 -26.50 -12.52
C ALA A 99 -3.79 -27.71 -12.73
N SER A 100 -3.09 -27.70 -13.85
CA SER A 100 -2.06 -28.66 -14.18
C SER A 100 -0.83 -27.98 -14.79
N ARG A 101 0.29 -28.71 -14.94
CA ARG A 101 1.50 -28.16 -15.61
C ARG A 101 1.31 -27.86 -17.10
N ASP A 102 0.37 -28.58 -17.73
CA ASP A 102 0.05 -28.37 -19.14
C ASP A 102 -1.01 -27.26 -19.34
N ASP A 103 -1.67 -26.85 -18.23
CA ASP A 103 -2.70 -25.81 -18.18
C ASP A 103 -2.61 -25.13 -16.80
N PRO A 104 -1.62 -24.24 -16.57
CA PRO A 104 -1.41 -23.59 -15.28
C PRO A 104 -2.46 -22.50 -15.04
N ALA A 105 -2.82 -22.32 -13.75
CA ALA A 105 -3.74 -21.27 -13.38
C ALA A 105 -3.09 -19.88 -13.57
N GLN A 106 -3.88 -18.94 -14.06
CA GLN A 106 -3.46 -17.60 -14.40
C GLN A 106 -3.70 -16.64 -13.24
N VAL A 107 -2.62 -16.09 -12.69
CA VAL A 107 -2.69 -15.10 -11.61
C VAL A 107 -2.30 -13.74 -12.13
N ILE A 108 -3.24 -12.80 -12.14
CA ILE A 108 -3.00 -11.42 -12.59
C ILE A 108 -2.88 -10.48 -11.40
N VAL A 109 -1.79 -9.70 -11.37
CA VAL A 109 -1.57 -8.61 -10.42
C VAL A 109 -1.65 -7.28 -11.17
N GLY A 110 -2.72 -6.53 -10.95
CA GLY A 110 -2.91 -5.19 -11.52
C GLY A 110 -2.22 -4.12 -10.69
N GLY A 111 -1.35 -3.33 -11.35
CA GLY A 111 -0.51 -2.30 -10.76
C GLY A 111 0.88 -2.81 -10.36
N ALA A 112 1.93 -2.25 -10.99
CA ALA A 112 3.33 -2.55 -10.67
C ALA A 112 3.98 -1.50 -9.75
N GLY A 113 3.22 -0.95 -8.82
CA GLY A 113 3.72 -0.18 -7.69
C GLY A 113 4.40 -1.08 -6.64
N LEU A 114 4.73 -0.52 -5.49
CA LEU A 114 5.40 -1.26 -4.40
C LEU A 114 4.65 -2.53 -4.00
N SER A 115 3.34 -2.42 -3.77
CA SER A 115 2.51 -3.56 -3.33
C SER A 115 2.43 -4.64 -4.40
N GLY A 116 2.22 -4.27 -5.67
CA GLY A 116 2.10 -5.24 -6.77
C GLY A 116 3.38 -6.03 -7.01
N ILE A 117 4.53 -5.35 -7.02
CA ILE A 117 5.84 -5.99 -7.16
C ILE A 117 6.08 -7.00 -6.03
N GLN A 118 5.75 -6.61 -4.79
CA GLN A 118 5.92 -7.49 -3.63
C GLN A 118 4.95 -8.67 -3.68
N THR A 119 3.69 -8.43 -4.06
CA THR A 119 2.67 -9.47 -4.21
C THR A 119 3.07 -10.48 -5.28
N ALA A 120 3.41 -10.03 -6.49
CA ALA A 120 3.84 -10.92 -7.57
C ALA A 120 5.07 -11.74 -7.18
N GLY A 121 6.02 -11.12 -6.47
CA GLY A 121 7.20 -11.82 -5.96
C GLY A 121 6.88 -12.92 -4.94
N GLU A 122 5.97 -12.68 -3.99
CA GLU A 122 5.58 -13.69 -3.00
C GLU A 122 4.77 -14.84 -3.64
N ILE A 123 3.92 -14.55 -4.64
CA ILE A 123 3.18 -15.59 -5.36
C ILE A 123 4.12 -16.44 -6.22
N ALA A 124 5.09 -15.83 -6.88
CA ALA A 124 6.09 -16.57 -7.66
C ALA A 124 6.95 -17.49 -6.77
N GLU A 125 7.34 -17.03 -5.57
CA GLU A 125 8.05 -17.87 -4.61
C GLU A 125 7.16 -18.99 -4.05
N TYR A 126 5.86 -18.71 -3.77
CA TYR A 126 4.89 -19.75 -3.42
C TYR A 126 4.80 -20.82 -4.49
N ARG A 127 4.67 -20.42 -5.76
CA ARG A 127 4.68 -21.32 -6.93
C ARG A 127 5.90 -22.23 -6.92
N ASP A 128 7.09 -21.65 -6.74
CA ASP A 128 8.35 -22.40 -6.81
C ASP A 128 8.56 -23.31 -5.59
N GLU A 129 8.24 -22.84 -4.37
CA GLU A 129 8.35 -23.63 -3.14
C GLU A 129 7.42 -24.85 -3.15
N HIS A 130 6.18 -24.68 -3.64
CA HIS A 130 5.17 -25.76 -3.68
C HIS A 130 5.13 -26.49 -5.03
N ASN A 131 5.95 -26.03 -6.01
CA ASN A 131 5.91 -26.52 -7.37
C ASN A 131 4.48 -26.49 -7.94
N ALA A 132 3.75 -25.42 -7.58
CA ALA A 132 2.37 -25.18 -7.96
C ALA A 132 2.26 -24.78 -9.44
N PRO A 133 1.24 -25.28 -10.19
CA PRO A 133 1.06 -24.94 -11.59
C PRO A 133 0.37 -23.56 -11.71
N LEU A 134 1.14 -22.50 -11.53
CA LEU A 134 0.70 -21.12 -11.62
C LEU A 134 1.55 -20.32 -12.60
N ASP A 135 0.92 -19.50 -13.43
CA ASP A 135 1.57 -18.44 -14.20
C ASP A 135 1.21 -17.09 -13.56
N VAL A 136 2.21 -16.23 -13.37
CA VAL A 136 2.04 -14.93 -12.67
C VAL A 136 2.32 -13.82 -13.66
N THR A 137 1.34 -12.96 -13.88
CA THR A 137 1.44 -11.78 -14.75
C THR A 137 1.19 -10.51 -13.95
N ILE A 138 2.09 -9.52 -14.07
CA ILE A 138 1.87 -8.18 -13.54
C ILE A 138 1.51 -7.23 -14.68
N VAL A 139 0.43 -6.46 -14.51
CA VAL A 139 -0.06 -5.51 -15.50
C VAL A 139 0.07 -4.10 -14.96
N GLU A 140 0.76 -3.21 -15.70
CA GLU A 140 0.99 -1.82 -15.34
C GLU A 140 0.54 -0.88 -16.46
N GLY A 141 -0.28 0.11 -16.13
CA GLY A 141 -0.78 1.10 -17.09
C GLY A 141 0.29 2.04 -17.63
N LEU A 142 1.36 2.29 -16.87
CA LEU A 142 2.47 3.13 -17.27
C LEU A 142 3.60 2.33 -17.93
N ASP A 143 4.57 3.02 -18.52
CA ASP A 143 5.58 2.43 -19.38
C ASP A 143 6.58 1.51 -18.68
N GLU A 144 6.67 1.57 -17.32
CA GLU A 144 7.66 0.78 -16.57
C GLU A 144 7.14 0.39 -15.19
N VAL A 145 7.66 -0.71 -14.63
CA VAL A 145 7.42 -1.12 -13.24
C VAL A 145 7.91 -0.06 -12.28
N PHE A 146 7.27 0.06 -11.11
CA PHE A 146 7.56 1.06 -10.09
C PHE A 146 7.60 2.48 -10.64
N PRO A 147 6.53 2.93 -11.32
CA PRO A 147 6.51 4.18 -12.07
C PRO A 147 6.85 5.39 -11.18
N GLY A 148 7.47 6.41 -11.79
CA GLY A 148 7.88 7.62 -11.08
C GLY A 148 9.16 7.49 -10.25
N ASN A 149 9.81 6.34 -10.26
CA ASN A 149 11.06 6.09 -9.54
C ASN A 149 12.28 6.10 -10.46
N ASP A 150 13.47 5.99 -9.85
CA ASP A 150 14.73 6.00 -10.59
C ASP A 150 14.83 4.84 -11.60
N PRO A 151 15.25 5.10 -12.86
CA PRO A 151 15.34 4.05 -13.90
C PRO A 151 16.27 2.88 -13.56
N GLU A 152 17.33 3.11 -12.74
CA GLU A 152 18.21 2.01 -12.30
C GLU A 152 17.45 1.08 -11.34
N LEU A 153 16.63 1.66 -10.45
CA LEU A 153 15.79 0.89 -9.52
C LEU A 153 14.70 0.13 -10.29
N GLN A 154 14.00 0.79 -11.21
CA GLN A 154 12.99 0.18 -12.09
C GLN A 154 13.57 -1.03 -12.85
N GLY A 155 14.68 -0.83 -13.54
CA GLY A 155 15.33 -1.91 -14.29
C GLY A 155 15.86 -3.05 -13.39
N ALA A 156 16.24 -2.76 -12.15
CA ALA A 156 16.65 -3.80 -11.21
C ALA A 156 15.46 -4.63 -10.71
N LEU A 157 14.31 -3.97 -10.42
CA LEU A 157 13.06 -4.64 -10.01
C LEU A 157 12.51 -5.50 -11.14
N ARG A 158 12.46 -4.97 -12.37
CA ARG A 158 12.05 -5.74 -13.57
C ARG A 158 12.86 -7.03 -13.70
N ARG A 159 14.19 -6.94 -13.67
CA ARG A 159 15.06 -8.12 -13.76
C ARG A 159 14.82 -9.14 -12.65
N ARG A 160 14.41 -8.72 -11.46
CA ARG A 160 14.08 -9.63 -10.34
C ARG A 160 12.76 -10.35 -10.58
N LEU A 161 11.73 -9.65 -11.05
CA LEU A 161 10.46 -10.25 -11.44
C LEU A 161 10.65 -11.25 -12.57
N GLU A 162 11.38 -10.85 -13.63
CA GLU A 162 11.70 -11.72 -14.76
C GLU A 162 12.52 -12.96 -14.35
N ALA A 163 13.42 -12.84 -13.36
CA ALA A 163 14.20 -13.97 -12.84
C ALA A 163 13.35 -14.96 -12.01
N LEU A 164 12.17 -14.53 -11.57
CA LEU A 164 11.13 -15.38 -10.96
C LEU A 164 10.07 -15.81 -12.00
N ASP A 165 10.36 -15.75 -13.28
CA ASP A 165 9.42 -16.07 -14.37
C ASP A 165 8.04 -15.39 -14.20
N VAL A 166 8.03 -14.11 -13.75
CA VAL A 166 6.84 -13.26 -13.74
C VAL A 166 6.74 -12.55 -15.06
N GLU A 167 5.62 -12.71 -15.77
CA GLU A 167 5.34 -11.95 -16.97
C GLU A 167 5.02 -10.48 -16.62
N ILE A 168 5.55 -9.54 -17.42
CA ILE A 168 5.39 -8.10 -17.17
C ILE A 168 4.80 -7.41 -18.38
N ILE A 169 3.57 -6.95 -18.28
CA ILE A 169 2.87 -6.14 -19.27
C ILE A 169 2.85 -4.69 -18.79
N THR A 170 3.46 -3.77 -19.54
CA THR A 170 3.48 -2.33 -19.26
C THR A 170 2.86 -1.53 -20.39
N GLY A 171 2.44 -0.29 -20.10
CA GLY A 171 1.81 0.60 -21.07
C GLY A 171 0.37 0.22 -21.43
N LYS A 172 -0.27 -0.64 -20.64
CA LYS A 172 -1.65 -1.07 -20.83
C LYS A 172 -2.46 -0.96 -19.54
N PHE A 173 -3.50 -0.14 -19.55
CA PHE A 173 -4.42 -0.02 -18.43
C PHE A 173 -5.45 -1.14 -18.46
N ILE A 174 -5.81 -1.68 -17.30
CA ILE A 174 -7.02 -2.49 -17.16
C ILE A 174 -8.20 -1.54 -17.29
N SER A 175 -9.10 -1.79 -18.22
CA SER A 175 -10.27 -0.97 -18.50
C SER A 175 -11.58 -1.56 -17.99
N GLU A 176 -11.62 -2.89 -17.82
CA GLU A 176 -12.77 -3.65 -17.35
C GLU A 176 -12.28 -4.99 -16.78
N ALA A 177 -13.06 -5.58 -15.88
CA ALA A 177 -12.89 -6.94 -15.41
C ALA A 177 -14.26 -7.64 -15.31
N ASP A 178 -14.31 -8.91 -15.65
CA ASP A 178 -15.46 -9.77 -15.40
C ASP A 178 -15.04 -11.01 -14.60
N GLU A 179 -15.90 -12.01 -14.49
CA GLU A 179 -15.64 -13.24 -13.69
C GLU A 179 -14.43 -14.05 -14.19
N ASP A 180 -14.12 -13.97 -15.50
CA ASP A 180 -13.17 -14.86 -16.17
C ASP A 180 -11.96 -14.12 -16.75
N ALA A 181 -12.05 -12.79 -16.96
CA ALA A 181 -11.02 -12.04 -17.70
C ALA A 181 -10.88 -10.58 -17.26
N VAL A 182 -9.70 -10.00 -17.53
CA VAL A 182 -9.47 -8.56 -17.55
C VAL A 182 -9.26 -8.09 -18.97
N TYR A 183 -9.70 -6.88 -19.28
CA TYR A 183 -9.57 -6.25 -20.58
C TYR A 183 -8.56 -5.11 -20.51
N LEU A 184 -7.54 -5.17 -21.37
CA LEU A 184 -6.43 -4.21 -21.37
C LEU A 184 -6.57 -3.22 -22.53
N GLY A 185 -6.39 -1.94 -22.22
CA GLY A 185 -6.60 -0.89 -23.23
C GLY A 185 -8.09 -0.73 -23.49
N GLY A 186 -8.44 -0.58 -24.74
CA GLY A 186 -9.82 -0.36 -25.14
C GLY A 186 -10.17 1.13 -25.20
N GLY A 187 -10.89 1.47 -26.24
CA GLY A 187 -11.41 2.78 -26.54
C GLY A 187 -12.38 2.66 -27.69
N GLU A 188 -12.94 3.79 -28.18
CA GLU A 188 -13.96 3.74 -29.25
C GLU A 188 -13.52 2.95 -30.51
N ASP A 189 -12.21 2.84 -30.78
CA ASP A 189 -11.65 2.17 -31.97
C ASP A 189 -10.69 1.00 -31.65
N ASP A 190 -10.45 0.68 -30.34
CA ASP A 190 -9.57 -0.41 -29.89
C ASP A 190 -10.41 -1.44 -29.09
N PRO A 191 -10.56 -2.69 -29.58
CA PRO A 191 -11.33 -3.71 -28.85
C PRO A 191 -10.67 -4.14 -27.52
N GLY A 192 -9.44 -3.68 -27.25
CA GLY A 192 -8.65 -4.13 -26.11
C GLY A 192 -8.06 -5.53 -26.29
N GLU A 193 -7.25 -5.94 -25.34
CA GLU A 193 -6.70 -7.30 -25.24
C GLU A 193 -7.32 -7.99 -24.03
N GLU A 194 -7.89 -9.16 -24.23
CA GLU A 194 -8.47 -9.98 -23.18
C GLU A 194 -7.40 -10.88 -22.57
N LEU A 195 -7.28 -10.87 -21.25
CA LEU A 195 -6.45 -11.79 -20.48
C LEU A 195 -7.32 -12.57 -19.51
N ALA A 196 -7.44 -13.87 -19.72
CA ALA A 196 -8.12 -14.76 -18.79
C ALA A 196 -7.35 -14.86 -17.46
N TYR A 197 -8.06 -15.04 -16.36
CA TYR A 197 -7.47 -15.26 -15.05
C TYR A 197 -8.27 -16.24 -14.19
N ASP A 198 -7.58 -16.89 -13.28
CA ASP A 198 -8.18 -17.66 -12.17
C ASP A 198 -8.15 -16.88 -10.86
N VAL A 199 -7.13 -16.00 -10.68
CA VAL A 199 -7.03 -15.10 -9.54
C VAL A 199 -6.65 -13.70 -10.00
N LEU A 200 -7.47 -12.71 -9.68
CA LEU A 200 -7.19 -11.30 -9.95
C LEU A 200 -6.89 -10.55 -8.65
N ILE A 201 -5.76 -9.86 -8.60
CA ILE A 201 -5.35 -9.04 -7.45
C ILE A 201 -5.14 -7.60 -7.94
N TRP A 202 -5.74 -6.62 -7.25
CA TRP A 202 -5.61 -5.22 -7.61
C TRP A 202 -4.82 -4.42 -6.57
N THR A 203 -3.75 -3.77 -7.04
CA THR A 203 -2.86 -2.92 -6.23
C THR A 203 -2.61 -1.56 -6.90
N GLY A 204 -3.44 -1.20 -7.89
CA GLY A 204 -3.17 -0.09 -8.82
C GLY A 204 -3.32 1.31 -8.26
N GLY A 205 -3.78 1.50 -7.02
CA GLY A 205 -3.92 2.82 -6.44
C GLY A 205 -4.44 2.83 -5.01
N ILE A 206 -4.38 4.03 -4.41
CA ILE A 206 -4.89 4.27 -3.05
C ILE A 206 -5.87 5.45 -3.05
N THR A 207 -6.83 5.39 -2.13
CA THR A 207 -7.81 6.47 -1.88
C THR A 207 -8.02 6.64 -0.37
N GLY A 208 -8.57 7.76 0.06
CA GLY A 208 -9.09 7.90 1.42
C GLY A 208 -10.16 6.85 1.70
N HIS A 209 -10.28 6.43 2.95
CA HIS A 209 -11.36 5.53 3.37
C HIS A 209 -12.72 6.23 3.31
N GLU A 210 -13.77 5.49 2.98
CA GLU A 210 -15.14 6.03 2.91
C GLU A 210 -15.60 6.65 4.24
N GLU A 211 -15.16 6.09 5.36
CA GLU A 211 -15.49 6.55 6.72
C GLU A 211 -15.01 7.98 7.01
N VAL A 212 -14.07 8.49 6.22
CA VAL A 212 -13.61 9.89 6.32
C VAL A 212 -14.06 10.75 5.15
N HIS A 213 -14.82 10.21 4.20
CA HIS A 213 -15.46 11.03 3.18
C HIS A 213 -16.52 11.93 3.83
N GLY A 214 -16.40 13.23 3.65
CA GLY A 214 -17.33 14.17 4.24
C GLY A 214 -17.09 14.54 5.71
N VAL A 215 -16.04 14.04 6.33
CA VAL A 215 -15.47 14.63 7.55
C VAL A 215 -15.19 16.11 7.27
N GLY A 216 -15.78 17.05 7.89
CA GLY A 216 -15.77 18.49 7.61
C GLY A 216 -14.39 19.17 7.45
N VAL A 217 -13.36 18.44 7.00
CA VAL A 217 -12.02 18.95 6.66
C VAL A 217 -11.74 18.84 5.16
N GLU A 218 -10.80 19.66 4.67
CA GLU A 218 -10.43 19.66 3.26
C GLU A 218 -9.78 18.34 2.83
N GLN A 219 -10.21 17.83 1.67
CA GLN A 219 -9.73 16.60 1.06
C GLN A 219 -9.36 16.84 -0.40
N ASP A 220 -8.49 16.01 -0.93
CA ASP A 220 -8.18 15.98 -2.36
C ASP A 220 -9.34 15.41 -3.17
N ASP A 221 -9.76 16.14 -4.20
CA ASP A 221 -10.93 15.80 -5.01
C ASP A 221 -10.81 14.44 -5.75
N ARG A 222 -9.60 13.92 -5.94
CA ARG A 222 -9.34 12.69 -6.72
C ARG A 222 -9.13 11.48 -5.84
N SER A 223 -8.31 11.65 -4.81
CA SER A 223 -7.93 10.54 -3.93
C SER A 223 -8.72 10.52 -2.63
N HIS A 224 -9.54 11.54 -2.35
CA HIS A 224 -10.28 11.69 -1.08
C HIS A 224 -9.39 11.60 0.18
N ARG A 225 -8.08 11.74 0.02
CA ARG A 225 -7.15 11.81 1.14
C ARG A 225 -7.20 13.20 1.78
N ILE A 226 -6.99 13.25 3.07
CA ILE A 226 -7.11 14.48 3.86
C ILE A 226 -5.93 15.41 3.56
N ASN A 227 -6.19 16.66 3.21
CA ASN A 227 -5.15 17.66 3.09
C ASN A 227 -4.65 18.07 4.48
N ALA A 228 -3.34 18.03 4.68
CA ALA A 228 -2.72 18.40 5.94
C ALA A 228 -1.47 19.26 5.70
N GLU A 229 -1.29 20.27 6.55
CA GLU A 229 -0.12 21.12 6.57
C GLU A 229 1.14 20.33 6.99
N ALA A 230 2.31 20.94 6.86
CA ALA A 230 3.58 20.32 7.26
C ALA A 230 3.69 20.00 8.78
N ASP A 231 2.78 20.47 9.58
CA ASP A 231 2.63 20.16 11.01
C ASP A 231 1.50 19.19 11.33
N PHE A 232 0.90 18.63 10.26
CA PHE A 232 -0.18 17.65 10.27
C PHE A 232 -1.57 18.19 10.61
N GLN A 233 -1.72 19.51 10.92
CA GLN A 233 -3.05 20.08 11.06
C GLN A 233 -3.79 20.04 9.70
N THR A 234 -5.08 19.82 9.78
CA THR A 234 -6.01 19.92 8.65
C THR A 234 -6.60 21.32 8.56
N SER A 235 -7.66 21.52 7.77
CA SER A 235 -8.44 22.76 7.77
C SER A 235 -9.18 23.03 9.09
N ASP A 236 -9.30 22.05 9.99
CA ASP A 236 -9.73 22.23 11.38
C ASP A 236 -8.52 22.11 12.32
N GLU A 237 -8.33 23.07 13.21
CA GLU A 237 -7.17 23.14 14.13
C GLU A 237 -7.11 22.02 15.17
N ARG A 238 -8.20 21.25 15.36
CA ARG A 238 -8.28 20.13 16.30
C ARG A 238 -8.11 18.78 15.63
N VAL A 239 -8.11 18.77 14.30
CA VAL A 239 -8.01 17.55 13.49
C VAL A 239 -6.65 17.48 12.82
N PHE A 240 -5.93 16.42 13.12
CA PHE A 240 -4.62 16.10 12.55
C PHE A 240 -4.74 14.86 11.66
N ALA A 241 -3.92 14.76 10.61
CA ALA A 241 -3.90 13.59 9.75
C ALA A 241 -2.47 13.21 9.32
N VAL A 242 -2.17 11.91 9.27
CA VAL A 242 -0.83 11.39 8.94
C VAL A 242 -0.88 10.10 8.12
N GLY A 243 0.26 9.73 7.57
CA GLY A 243 0.44 8.49 6.81
C GLY A 243 -0.35 8.49 5.51
N ASP A 244 -0.81 7.31 5.09
CA ASP A 244 -1.50 7.16 3.81
C ASP A 244 -2.90 7.78 3.80
N ALA A 245 -3.48 8.11 4.97
CA ALA A 245 -4.73 8.84 5.09
C ALA A 245 -4.62 10.31 4.64
N ALA A 246 -3.39 10.88 4.64
CA ALA A 246 -3.18 12.31 4.45
C ALA A 246 -2.26 12.65 3.26
N LEU A 247 -2.50 13.82 2.68
CA LEU A 247 -1.58 14.53 1.79
C LEU A 247 -0.88 15.60 2.62
N VAL A 248 0.22 15.24 3.29
CA VAL A 248 0.97 16.14 4.14
C VAL A 248 1.89 17.03 3.30
N ASP A 249 1.69 18.33 3.38
CA ASP A 249 2.47 19.31 2.60
C ASP A 249 3.98 19.22 2.88
N GLN A 250 4.76 19.24 1.79
CA GLN A 250 6.23 19.23 1.83
C GLN A 250 6.83 20.47 1.19
N GLY A 251 6.00 21.44 0.80
CA GLY A 251 6.38 22.63 0.04
C GLY A 251 6.55 22.37 -1.46
N GLU A 252 6.57 23.46 -2.24
CA GLU A 252 6.75 23.40 -3.70
C GLU A 252 5.76 22.44 -4.42
N ASP A 253 4.50 22.43 -3.98
CA ASP A 253 3.42 21.55 -4.49
C ASP A 253 3.71 20.03 -4.31
N ALA A 254 4.65 19.68 -3.45
CA ALA A 254 4.95 18.29 -3.12
C ALA A 254 4.20 17.83 -1.85
N VAL A 255 3.87 16.54 -1.80
CA VAL A 255 3.29 15.89 -0.62
C VAL A 255 4.15 14.70 -0.17
N ALA A 256 4.04 14.34 1.10
CA ALA A 256 4.74 13.19 1.63
C ALA A 256 4.33 11.91 0.88
N PRO A 257 5.30 11.03 0.54
CA PRO A 257 4.98 9.80 -0.16
C PRO A 257 4.20 8.82 0.75
N PRO A 258 3.23 8.06 0.21
CA PRO A 258 2.49 7.06 0.97
C PRO A 258 3.35 5.81 1.21
N THR A 259 4.26 5.90 2.15
CA THR A 259 5.20 4.83 2.50
C THR A 259 5.32 4.65 4.00
N ALA A 260 5.60 3.43 4.43
CA ALA A 260 5.86 3.13 5.84
C ALA A 260 7.01 3.99 6.42
N GLN A 261 8.02 4.31 5.62
CA GLN A 261 9.13 5.17 6.05
C GLN A 261 8.65 6.57 6.38
N ALA A 262 7.82 7.17 5.54
CA ALA A 262 7.25 8.50 5.77
C ALA A 262 6.30 8.47 6.97
N ALA A 263 5.42 7.47 7.06
CA ALA A 263 4.47 7.34 8.16
C ALA A 263 5.17 7.20 9.53
N TRP A 264 6.25 6.42 9.62
CA TRP A 264 7.04 6.27 10.84
C TRP A 264 7.69 7.58 11.30
N GLN A 265 8.28 8.33 10.37
CA GLN A 265 8.89 9.61 10.68
C GLN A 265 7.83 10.65 11.08
N ALA A 266 6.70 10.67 10.37
CA ALA A 266 5.58 11.56 10.64
C ALA A 266 4.97 11.29 12.03
N ALA A 267 4.74 10.04 12.40
CA ALA A 267 4.07 9.65 13.64
C ALA A 267 4.76 10.20 14.90
N GLU A 268 6.09 10.25 14.92
CA GLU A 268 6.85 10.81 16.06
C GLU A 268 6.55 12.31 16.24
N VAL A 269 6.58 13.08 15.14
CA VAL A 269 6.35 14.53 15.19
C VAL A 269 4.87 14.85 15.38
N ALA A 270 3.96 14.06 14.79
CA ALA A 270 2.53 14.22 14.96
C ALA A 270 2.11 13.98 16.41
N GLY A 271 2.62 12.95 17.07
CA GLY A 271 2.38 12.71 18.49
C GLY A 271 2.89 13.85 19.38
N GLU A 272 4.06 14.41 19.08
CA GLU A 272 4.56 15.60 19.78
C GLU A 272 3.67 16.83 19.49
N ASN A 273 3.17 17.00 18.28
CA ASN A 273 2.31 18.11 17.92
C ASN A 273 0.95 18.05 18.60
N LEU A 274 0.36 16.87 18.75
CA LEU A 274 -0.84 16.72 19.58
C LEU A 274 -0.61 17.21 21.03
N ALA A 275 0.49 16.79 21.65
CA ALA A 275 0.83 17.26 23.00
C ALA A 275 1.05 18.78 23.05
N ARG A 276 1.68 19.34 22.02
CA ARG A 276 1.87 20.81 21.90
C ARG A 276 0.55 21.55 21.72
N ALA A 277 -0.36 21.02 20.92
CA ALA A 277 -1.69 21.60 20.72
C ALA A 277 -2.47 21.66 22.04
N VAL A 278 -2.50 20.57 22.81
CA VAL A 278 -3.12 20.51 24.14
C VAL A 278 -2.50 21.55 25.09
N GLU A 279 -1.19 21.78 25.02
CA GLU A 279 -0.48 22.75 25.86
C GLU A 279 -0.50 24.19 25.31
N GLY A 280 -1.12 24.42 24.16
CA GLY A 280 -1.14 25.75 23.50
C GLY A 280 0.25 26.21 23.02
N ARG A 281 1.14 25.29 22.69
CA ARG A 281 2.50 25.56 22.20
C ARG A 281 2.54 25.55 20.67
N PRO A 282 3.44 26.33 20.05
CA PRO A 282 3.63 26.28 18.60
C PRO A 282 3.95 24.88 18.09
N LEU A 283 3.31 24.45 17.01
CA LEU A 283 3.54 23.18 16.37
C LEU A 283 4.91 23.15 15.65
N LYS A 284 5.42 21.95 15.42
CA LYS A 284 6.64 21.69 14.67
C LYS A 284 6.28 21.33 13.23
N THR A 285 6.95 21.92 12.27
CA THR A 285 6.90 21.46 10.88
C THR A 285 7.74 20.18 10.71
N TRP A 286 7.26 19.30 9.84
CA TRP A 286 7.95 18.07 9.48
C TRP A 286 8.18 17.99 7.98
N HIS A 287 9.35 17.53 7.59
CA HIS A 287 9.67 17.19 6.21
C HIS A 287 10.23 15.78 6.13
N HIS A 288 9.79 15.03 5.13
CA HIS A 288 10.22 13.66 4.90
C HIS A 288 11.72 13.60 4.56
N ASP A 289 12.50 12.89 5.38
CA ASP A 289 13.90 12.56 5.05
C ASP A 289 13.95 11.19 4.36
N ASN A 290 14.04 11.20 3.03
CA ASN A 290 14.17 9.97 2.26
C ASN A 290 15.51 9.28 2.58
N LYS A 291 15.43 8.11 3.23
CA LYS A 291 16.59 7.29 3.64
C LYS A 291 16.99 6.24 2.60
N GLY A 292 16.42 6.33 1.41
CA GLY A 292 16.54 5.35 0.33
C GLY A 292 15.36 4.40 0.28
N THR A 293 15.32 3.61 -0.77
CA THR A 293 14.23 2.68 -1.06
C THR A 293 14.75 1.25 -1.01
N VAL A 294 14.01 0.36 -0.33
CA VAL A 294 14.28 -1.09 -0.32
C VAL A 294 12.98 -1.80 -0.64
N VAL A 295 12.96 -2.53 -1.74
CA VAL A 295 11.79 -3.28 -2.23
C VAL A 295 12.12 -4.77 -2.22
N SER A 296 11.33 -5.58 -1.52
CA SER A 296 11.43 -7.04 -1.59
C SER A 296 10.75 -7.56 -2.85
N VAL A 297 11.33 -8.57 -3.46
CA VAL A 297 10.76 -9.34 -4.57
C VAL A 297 10.99 -10.80 -4.21
N GLY A 298 9.98 -11.43 -3.62
CA GLY A 298 10.12 -12.76 -3.02
C GLY A 298 11.23 -12.80 -1.96
N ASP A 299 12.12 -13.75 -2.07
CA ASP A 299 13.26 -13.95 -1.17
C ASP A 299 14.38 -12.94 -1.34
N ASP A 300 14.40 -12.21 -2.46
CA ASP A 300 15.36 -11.15 -2.72
C ASP A 300 14.81 -9.76 -2.38
N ALA A 301 15.65 -8.75 -2.49
CA ALA A 301 15.28 -7.35 -2.42
C ALA A 301 16.18 -6.51 -3.31
N VAL A 302 15.69 -5.36 -3.75
CA VAL A 302 16.46 -4.33 -4.42
C VAL A 302 16.53 -3.10 -3.52
N ALA A 303 17.72 -2.54 -3.31
CA ALA A 303 17.93 -1.34 -2.53
C ALA A 303 18.57 -0.25 -3.39
N HIS A 304 18.08 0.98 -3.25
CA HIS A 304 18.54 2.14 -4.01
C HIS A 304 18.65 3.36 -3.10
N GLY A 305 19.73 4.14 -3.26
CA GLY A 305 19.92 5.43 -2.59
C GLY A 305 19.98 5.34 -1.06
N VAL A 306 20.34 4.18 -0.48
CA VAL A 306 20.30 3.94 0.96
C VAL A 306 21.29 4.84 1.70
N LYS A 307 20.81 5.59 2.67
CA LYS A 307 21.58 6.44 3.57
C LYS A 307 21.80 5.73 4.91
N LEU A 308 23.05 5.55 5.32
CA LEU A 308 23.39 5.02 6.63
C LEU A 308 23.77 6.13 7.60
N PRO A 309 23.31 6.08 8.88
CA PRO A 309 23.68 7.05 9.90
C PRO A 309 25.20 7.16 10.03
N GLY A 310 25.74 8.38 9.92
CA GLY A 310 27.18 8.66 10.07
C GLY A 310 28.06 8.29 8.87
N VAL A 311 27.53 7.61 7.86
CA VAL A 311 28.28 7.21 6.64
C VAL A 311 27.79 8.00 5.42
N GLY A 312 26.55 8.44 5.43
CA GLY A 312 25.91 9.09 4.28
C GLY A 312 25.32 8.07 3.29
N THR A 313 25.12 8.51 2.04
CA THR A 313 24.61 7.63 0.98
C THR A 313 25.64 6.57 0.61
N LEU A 314 25.22 5.31 0.54
CA LEU A 314 26.09 4.24 0.09
C LEU A 314 26.58 4.51 -1.35
N PRO A 315 27.85 4.22 -1.66
CA PRO A 315 28.41 4.48 -2.99
C PRO A 315 27.85 3.56 -4.09
N ILE A 316 27.01 2.60 -3.73
CA ILE A 316 26.31 1.69 -4.62
C ILE A 316 24.86 2.16 -4.70
N ASN A 317 24.44 2.67 -5.85
CA ASN A 317 23.10 3.20 -6.02
C ASN A 317 22.03 2.10 -6.04
N VAL A 318 22.34 0.96 -6.69
CA VAL A 318 21.44 -0.20 -6.74
C VAL A 318 22.21 -1.46 -6.36
N PHE A 319 21.71 -2.19 -5.37
CA PHE A 319 22.19 -3.52 -5.05
C PHE A 319 21.01 -4.43 -4.66
N GLY A 320 21.19 -5.73 -4.81
CA GLY A 320 20.12 -6.71 -4.58
C GLY A 320 20.62 -7.93 -3.81
N GLY A 321 19.72 -8.90 -3.66
CA GLY A 321 19.98 -10.16 -3.00
C GLY A 321 19.89 -10.10 -1.47
N PRO A 322 20.42 -11.11 -0.76
CA PRO A 322 20.30 -11.24 0.70
C PRO A 322 20.83 -10.03 1.50
N ALA A 323 21.80 -9.28 0.95
CA ALA A 323 22.33 -8.07 1.57
C ALA A 323 21.29 -6.94 1.62
N ALA A 324 20.54 -6.73 0.53
CA ALA A 324 19.45 -5.75 0.48
C ALA A 324 18.30 -6.14 1.41
N ARG A 325 17.96 -7.44 1.46
CA ARG A 325 16.93 -7.96 2.37
C ARG A 325 17.27 -7.74 3.85
N THR A 326 18.54 -7.78 4.23
CA THR A 326 18.97 -7.52 5.61
C THR A 326 18.73 -6.06 6.02
N LEU A 327 18.75 -5.12 5.09
CA LEU A 327 18.48 -3.70 5.36
C LEU A 327 16.99 -3.41 5.58
N LYS A 328 16.09 -4.28 5.12
CA LYS A 328 14.65 -4.15 5.30
C LYS A 328 14.18 -4.60 6.71
N LYS A 329 14.98 -5.42 7.39
CA LYS A 329 14.71 -5.91 8.75
C LYS A 329 15.22 -4.93 9.80
#